data_526243c968473ba3dbfe16342b6d49ef
#
_entry.id   526243c968473ba3dbfe16342b6d49ef
#
_cell.length_a   1.000
_cell.length_b   1.000
_cell.length_c   1.000
_cell.angle_alpha   90.00
_cell.angle_beta   90.00
_cell.angle_gamma   90.00
#
_symmetry.space_group_name_H-M   'P 1'
#
loop_
_entity.id
_entity.type
_entity.pdbx_description
1 polymer ?
#
loop_
_entity_poly.entity_id
_entity_poly.type
_entity_poly.pdbx_seq_one_letter_code
_entity_poly.pdbx_strand_id
1 'polypeptide(L)'
;MSGEVPVNRKLHDADVVYLYDGSFEGFLCCVFESFAQHEIPFAVWTPQRETATLYPVKDIPTDAAKARRVFASFRRKLGAETEYLVSRDFLSGREDKELLLIRFLHLAFALGPGTVKREGHPDVAPLYAMKKSLDWEVDKFQGFVRFEEHGGMLGAVIHPKNYILPLLRPHFCGRFPDENFLIYDAVHQAVLL
;
A
#
# COMPACT_ATOMS: atom_id res chain seq x y z
N MET A 1 40.64 -12.77 -4.84
CA MET A 1 39.28 -12.80 -4.23
C MET A 1 39.21 -11.61 -3.26
N SER A 2 38.81 -10.46 -3.79
CA SER A 2 38.71 -9.23 -2.99
C SER A 2 37.34 -9.19 -2.33
N GLY A 3 37.34 -9.45 -1.04
CA GLY A 3 36.14 -9.23 -0.21
C GLY A 3 35.91 -7.73 -0.04
N GLU A 4 34.94 -7.19 -0.74
CA GLU A 4 34.47 -5.84 -0.45
C GLU A 4 33.80 -5.84 0.94
N VAL A 5 34.44 -5.15 1.86
CA VAL A 5 33.87 -4.81 3.17
C VAL A 5 32.57 -4.03 2.91
N PRO A 6 31.41 -4.39 3.52
CA PRO A 6 30.18 -3.62 3.33
C PRO A 6 30.42 -2.20 3.84
N VAL A 7 30.46 -1.26 2.92
CA VAL A 7 30.45 0.18 3.24
C VAL A 7 29.16 0.43 4.04
N ASN A 8 29.31 0.88 5.26
CA ASN A 8 28.21 1.30 6.13
C ASN A 8 27.57 2.56 5.51
N ARG A 9 26.74 2.36 4.47
CA ARG A 9 26.01 3.44 3.79
C ARG A 9 24.95 3.98 4.73
N LYS A 10 25.04 5.26 5.06
CA LYS A 10 23.96 5.96 5.75
C LYS A 10 22.74 6.05 4.84
N LEU A 11 21.55 5.96 5.40
CA LEU A 11 20.31 6.22 4.68
C LEU A 11 20.36 7.64 4.07
N HIS A 12 20.01 7.79 2.78
CA HIS A 12 20.01 9.05 2.05
C HIS A 12 18.84 9.13 1.08
N ASP A 13 18.41 10.34 0.75
CA ASP A 13 17.49 10.57 -0.36
C ASP A 13 18.25 10.39 -1.68
N ALA A 14 17.72 9.59 -2.61
CA ALA A 14 18.35 9.26 -3.88
C ALA A 14 17.58 9.86 -5.06
N ASP A 15 18.31 10.36 -6.04
CA ASP A 15 17.77 10.88 -7.29
C ASP A 15 17.42 9.72 -8.26
N VAL A 16 16.56 8.80 -7.82
CA VAL A 16 16.11 7.63 -8.57
C VAL A 16 14.61 7.45 -8.42
N VAL A 17 13.96 7.06 -9.50
CA VAL A 17 12.55 6.65 -9.49
C VAL A 17 12.48 5.13 -9.53
N TYR A 18 11.73 4.52 -8.62
CA TYR A 18 11.41 3.10 -8.71
C TYR A 18 10.15 2.90 -9.54
N LEU A 19 10.22 2.02 -10.52
CA LEU A 19 9.09 1.60 -11.34
C LEU A 19 8.74 0.15 -11.00
N TYR A 20 7.46 -0.12 -10.66
CA TYR A 20 7.00 -1.44 -10.26
C TYR A 20 5.59 -1.71 -10.82
N ASP A 21 5.09 -2.95 -10.71
CA ASP A 21 3.84 -3.42 -11.32
C ASP A 21 2.54 -2.93 -10.66
N GLY A 22 2.62 -2.18 -9.55
CA GLY A 22 1.45 -1.70 -8.80
C GLY A 22 0.89 -2.70 -7.78
N SER A 23 1.38 -3.94 -7.74
CA SER A 23 0.96 -4.95 -6.78
C SER A 23 1.53 -4.69 -5.38
N PHE A 24 0.88 -5.23 -4.34
CA PHE A 24 1.44 -5.15 -2.98
C PHE A 24 2.77 -5.89 -2.86
N GLU A 25 2.90 -7.04 -3.53
CA GLU A 25 4.15 -7.80 -3.60
C GLU A 25 5.27 -7.00 -4.29
N GLY A 26 4.96 -6.30 -5.37
CA GLY A 26 5.91 -5.41 -6.05
C GLY A 26 6.34 -4.24 -5.15
N PHE A 27 5.40 -3.62 -4.43
CA PHE A 27 5.73 -2.61 -3.42
C PHE A 27 6.67 -3.14 -2.33
N LEU A 28 6.44 -4.36 -1.84
CA LEU A 28 7.35 -4.98 -0.87
C LEU A 28 8.75 -5.23 -1.45
N CYS A 29 8.86 -5.46 -2.77
CA CYS A 29 10.16 -5.51 -3.45
C CYS A 29 10.81 -4.13 -3.54
N CYS A 30 10.05 -3.04 -3.72
CA CYS A 30 10.56 -1.67 -3.61
C CYS A 30 11.10 -1.39 -2.20
N VAL A 31 10.37 -1.80 -1.16
CA VAL A 31 10.85 -1.72 0.24
C VAL A 31 12.16 -2.49 0.40
N PHE A 32 12.23 -3.74 -0.11
CA PHE A 32 13.47 -4.53 -0.04
C PHE A 32 14.64 -3.80 -0.68
N GLU A 33 14.45 -3.25 -1.88
CA GLU A 33 15.48 -2.55 -2.63
C GLU A 33 15.96 -1.29 -1.91
N SER A 34 15.03 -0.48 -1.40
CA SER A 34 15.34 0.72 -0.61
C SER A 34 16.21 0.40 0.61
N PHE A 35 15.92 -0.69 1.32
CA PHE A 35 16.75 -1.14 2.45
C PHE A 35 18.10 -1.71 2.00
N ALA A 36 18.14 -2.44 0.88
CA ALA A 36 19.39 -3.04 0.37
C ALA A 36 20.37 -1.97 -0.11
N GLN A 37 19.87 -0.89 -0.72
CA GLN A 37 20.69 0.24 -1.19
C GLN A 37 20.91 1.31 -0.13
N HIS A 38 20.19 1.27 1.01
CA HIS A 38 20.15 2.32 2.03
C HIS A 38 19.72 3.68 1.46
N GLU A 39 18.71 3.67 0.58
CA GLU A 39 18.24 4.87 -0.10
C GLU A 39 16.73 5.05 0.03
N ILE A 40 16.27 6.29 0.02
CA ILE A 40 14.88 6.68 -0.17
C ILE A 40 14.75 7.17 -1.61
N PRO A 41 13.99 6.51 -2.49
CA PRO A 41 13.84 6.96 -3.87
C PRO A 41 13.14 8.33 -3.92
N PHE A 42 13.39 9.09 -4.99
CA PHE A 42 12.67 10.33 -5.26
C PHE A 42 11.17 10.11 -5.40
N ALA A 43 10.78 9.04 -6.11
CA ALA A 43 9.40 8.63 -6.29
C ALA A 43 9.30 7.12 -6.52
N VAL A 44 8.09 6.57 -6.34
CA VAL A 44 7.76 5.18 -6.69
C VAL A 44 6.54 5.24 -7.60
N TRP A 45 6.69 4.73 -8.82
CA TRP A 45 5.68 4.81 -9.85
C TRP A 45 5.21 3.43 -10.31
N THR A 46 3.99 3.41 -10.83
CA THR A 46 3.46 2.30 -11.64
C THR A 46 3.45 2.72 -13.11
N PRO A 47 3.35 1.78 -14.07
CA PRO A 47 3.28 2.11 -15.50
C PRO A 47 2.17 3.10 -15.87
N GLN A 48 1.05 3.10 -15.11
CA GLN A 48 -0.07 4.02 -15.33
C GLN A 48 0.21 5.44 -14.83
N ARG A 49 1.23 5.63 -13.99
CA ARG A 49 1.65 6.91 -13.40
C ARG A 49 2.98 7.41 -13.94
N GLU A 50 3.52 6.74 -14.95
CA GLU A 50 4.79 7.14 -15.54
C GLU A 50 4.68 8.53 -16.16
N THR A 51 5.54 9.44 -15.72
CA THR A 51 5.67 10.80 -16.23
C THR A 51 7.10 11.09 -16.66
N ALA A 52 7.31 12.12 -17.48
CA ALA A 52 8.65 12.53 -17.85
C ALA A 52 9.45 12.94 -16.61
N THR A 53 10.64 12.38 -16.46
CA THR A 53 11.55 12.67 -15.35
C THR A 53 12.98 12.84 -15.86
N LEU A 54 13.76 13.65 -15.14
CA LEU A 54 15.21 13.79 -15.34
C LEU A 54 16.01 12.78 -14.50
N TYR A 55 15.35 12.12 -13.55
CA TYR A 55 16.00 11.10 -12.72
C TYR A 55 16.03 9.73 -13.41
N PRO A 56 17.06 8.93 -13.19
CA PRO A 56 17.09 7.55 -13.68
C PRO A 56 15.91 6.75 -13.13
N VAL A 57 15.29 5.95 -13.99
CA VAL A 57 14.22 5.03 -13.62
C VAL A 57 14.81 3.64 -13.42
N LYS A 58 14.50 3.03 -12.29
CA LYS A 58 14.93 1.68 -11.91
C LYS A 58 13.73 0.75 -11.86
N ASP A 59 13.68 -0.21 -12.75
CA ASP A 59 12.67 -1.26 -12.72
C ASP A 59 12.87 -2.18 -11.51
N ILE A 60 11.81 -2.39 -10.74
CA ILE A 60 11.79 -3.28 -9.57
C ILE A 60 10.89 -4.48 -9.89
N PRO A 61 11.47 -5.62 -10.30
CA PRO A 61 10.69 -6.81 -10.61
C PRO A 61 10.09 -7.41 -9.34
N THR A 62 8.85 -7.88 -9.46
CA THR A 62 8.14 -8.56 -8.38
C THR A 62 8.72 -9.96 -8.15
N ASP A 63 9.15 -10.21 -6.91
CA ASP A 63 9.69 -11.48 -6.43
C ASP A 63 8.91 -11.91 -5.18
N ALA A 64 8.10 -12.94 -5.32
CA ALA A 64 7.23 -13.43 -4.25
C ALA A 64 8.02 -13.92 -3.00
N ALA A 65 9.24 -14.40 -3.16
CA ALA A 65 10.07 -14.84 -2.03
C ALA A 65 10.62 -13.66 -1.25
N LYS A 66 11.07 -12.60 -1.94
CA LYS A 66 11.49 -11.33 -1.32
C LYS A 66 10.31 -10.67 -0.63
N ALA A 67 9.16 -10.53 -1.31
CA ALA A 67 7.95 -9.93 -0.77
C ALA A 67 7.50 -10.62 0.52
N ARG A 68 7.37 -11.94 0.54
CA ARG A 68 7.02 -12.71 1.75
C ARG A 68 7.99 -12.49 2.90
N ARG A 69 9.29 -12.44 2.62
CA ARG A 69 10.32 -12.21 3.65
C ARG A 69 10.22 -10.82 4.26
N VAL A 70 9.99 -9.79 3.44
CA VAL A 70 9.78 -8.41 3.88
C VAL A 70 8.51 -8.33 4.73
N PHE A 71 7.39 -8.83 4.23
CA PHE A 71 6.11 -8.79 4.93
C PHE A 71 6.15 -9.50 6.29
N ALA A 72 6.71 -10.71 6.34
CA ALA A 72 6.88 -11.45 7.59
C ALA A 72 7.76 -10.71 8.62
N SER A 73 8.65 -9.82 8.16
CA SER A 73 9.48 -9.02 9.05
C SER A 73 8.70 -7.93 9.78
N PHE A 74 7.60 -7.42 9.22
CA PHE A 74 6.78 -6.37 9.83
C PHE A 74 6.21 -6.86 11.16
N ARG A 75 5.42 -7.93 11.14
CA ARG A 75 4.84 -8.50 12.37
C ARG A 75 5.91 -8.89 13.39
N ARG A 76 6.97 -9.55 12.94
CA ARG A 76 8.02 -10.08 13.81
C ARG A 76 8.84 -8.98 14.49
N LYS A 77 9.18 -7.90 13.76
CA LYS A 77 10.08 -6.85 14.24
C LYS A 77 9.37 -5.58 14.69
N LEU A 78 8.22 -5.26 14.08
CA LEU A 78 7.52 -4.00 14.29
C LEU A 78 6.14 -4.18 14.94
N GLY A 79 5.62 -5.41 14.98
CA GLY A 79 4.32 -5.73 15.58
C GLY A 79 3.15 -5.73 14.58
N ALA A 80 2.04 -6.33 15.02
CA ALA A 80 0.83 -6.50 14.19
C ALA A 80 0.18 -5.17 13.80
N GLU A 81 0.29 -4.15 14.64
CA GLU A 81 -0.28 -2.82 14.39
C GLU A 81 0.40 -2.14 13.17
N THR A 82 1.73 -2.25 13.07
CA THR A 82 2.48 -1.75 11.91
C THR A 82 2.15 -2.52 10.64
N GLU A 83 2.10 -3.86 10.71
CA GLU A 83 1.71 -4.70 9.58
C GLU A 83 0.33 -4.34 9.06
N TYR A 84 -0.64 -4.17 9.96
CA TYR A 84 -2.00 -3.76 9.63
C TYR A 84 -2.04 -2.39 8.96
N LEU A 85 -1.37 -1.38 9.54
CA LEU A 85 -1.34 -0.02 9.02
C LEU A 85 -0.76 0.02 7.60
N VAL A 86 0.40 -0.60 7.38
CA VAL A 86 1.06 -0.62 6.07
C VAL A 86 0.19 -1.31 5.01
N SER A 87 -0.40 -2.47 5.34
CA SER A 87 -1.27 -3.21 4.41
C SER A 87 -2.53 -2.42 4.04
N ARG A 88 -3.09 -1.70 5.02
CA ARG A 88 -4.29 -0.90 4.83
C ARG A 88 -4.00 0.37 4.03
N ASP A 89 -2.95 1.10 4.41
CA ASP A 89 -2.61 2.37 3.78
C ASP A 89 -2.09 2.21 2.35
N PHE A 90 -1.59 1.02 1.99
CA PHE A 90 -1.29 0.70 0.59
C PHE A 90 -2.54 0.77 -0.32
N LEU A 91 -3.74 0.60 0.22
CA LEU A 91 -5.01 0.75 -0.51
C LEU A 91 -5.40 2.22 -0.75
N SER A 92 -4.66 3.18 -0.20
CA SER A 92 -4.91 4.61 -0.40
C SER A 92 -4.76 5.00 -1.87
N GLY A 93 -5.64 5.88 -2.36
CA GLY A 93 -5.54 6.52 -3.68
C GLY A 93 -4.55 7.68 -3.73
N ARG A 94 -3.80 7.92 -2.67
CA ARG A 94 -2.80 8.98 -2.60
C ARG A 94 -1.59 8.66 -3.49
N GLU A 95 -1.14 9.62 -4.28
CA GLU A 95 -0.11 9.40 -5.31
C GLU A 95 1.28 9.12 -4.76
N ASP A 96 1.60 9.61 -3.55
CA ASP A 96 2.89 9.45 -2.89
C ASP A 96 2.87 8.37 -1.79
N LYS A 97 1.83 7.54 -1.72
CA LYS A 97 1.64 6.55 -0.65
C LYS A 97 2.81 5.60 -0.48
N GLU A 98 3.37 5.10 -1.58
CA GLU A 98 4.50 4.17 -1.57
C GLU A 98 5.74 4.81 -0.93
N LEU A 99 6.03 6.06 -1.29
CA LEU A 99 7.15 6.81 -0.73
C LEU A 99 6.98 7.08 0.76
N LEU A 100 5.77 7.48 1.17
CA LEU A 100 5.44 7.69 2.58
C LEU A 100 5.56 6.40 3.41
N LEU A 101 5.10 5.28 2.86
CA LEU A 101 5.23 3.97 3.50
C LEU A 101 6.70 3.52 3.61
N ILE A 102 7.53 3.77 2.58
CA ILE A 102 8.97 3.48 2.63
C ILE A 102 9.65 4.31 3.72
N ARG A 103 9.41 5.64 3.77
CA ARG A 103 9.98 6.53 4.81
C ARG A 103 9.57 6.07 6.21
N PHE A 104 8.30 5.80 6.41
CA PHE A 104 7.80 5.26 7.67
C PHE A 104 8.46 3.94 8.05
N LEU A 105 8.64 3.01 7.11
CA LEU A 105 9.26 1.71 7.39
C LEU A 105 10.73 1.87 7.78
N HIS A 106 11.49 2.76 7.13
CA HIS A 106 12.86 3.07 7.57
C HIS A 106 12.90 3.59 9.00
N LEU A 107 12.00 4.52 9.34
CA LEU A 107 11.86 5.03 10.70
C LEU A 107 11.48 3.91 11.69
N ALA A 108 10.49 3.09 11.32
CA ALA A 108 10.00 2.02 12.20
C ALA A 108 11.07 0.94 12.47
N PHE A 109 11.84 0.56 11.45
CA PHE A 109 12.95 -0.38 11.64
C PHE A 109 14.11 0.21 12.46
N ALA A 110 14.30 1.53 12.43
CA ALA A 110 15.32 2.21 13.24
C ALA A 110 14.90 2.35 14.71
N LEU A 111 13.62 2.67 14.98
CA LEU A 111 13.11 2.97 16.32
C LEU A 111 12.41 1.78 17.01
N GLY A 112 12.05 0.74 16.24
CA GLY A 112 11.41 -0.47 16.75
C GLY A 112 9.90 -0.40 16.91
N PRO A 113 9.29 -1.41 17.58
CA PRO A 113 7.86 -1.49 17.83
C PRO A 113 7.34 -0.25 18.57
N GLY A 114 6.12 0.20 18.21
CA GLY A 114 5.53 1.38 18.83
C GLY A 114 5.82 2.70 18.10
N THR A 115 6.67 2.70 17.06
CA THR A 115 6.87 3.87 16.19
C THR A 115 5.55 4.32 15.58
N VAL A 116 4.67 3.39 15.23
CA VAL A 116 3.33 3.65 14.72
C VAL A 116 2.50 4.57 15.64
N LYS A 117 2.73 4.57 16.94
CA LYS A 117 2.00 5.41 17.93
C LYS A 117 2.51 6.85 18.01
N ARG A 118 3.53 7.20 17.27
CA ARG A 118 4.10 8.55 17.23
C ARG A 118 3.39 9.42 16.19
N GLU A 119 2.07 9.57 16.33
CA GLU A 119 1.19 10.24 15.33
C GLU A 119 1.64 11.67 14.94
N GLY A 120 2.35 12.37 15.83
CA GLY A 120 2.91 13.70 15.54
C GLY A 120 4.22 13.71 14.75
N HIS A 121 4.82 12.54 14.46
CA HIS A 121 6.06 12.48 13.69
C HIS A 121 5.78 12.72 12.18
N PRO A 122 6.63 13.51 11.46
CA PRO A 122 6.42 13.82 10.03
C PRO A 122 6.23 12.60 9.13
N ASP A 123 6.92 11.49 9.40
CA ASP A 123 6.79 10.26 8.62
C ASP A 123 5.66 9.32 9.11
N VAL A 124 4.97 9.66 10.20
CA VAL A 124 3.86 8.88 10.74
C VAL A 124 2.52 9.57 10.50
N ALA A 125 2.45 10.89 10.69
CA ALA A 125 1.23 11.67 10.52
C ALA A 125 0.53 11.47 9.17
N PRO A 126 1.23 11.39 8.02
CA PRO A 126 0.61 11.14 6.73
C PRO A 126 -0.11 9.79 6.66
N LEU A 127 0.38 8.74 7.34
CA LEU A 127 -0.24 7.42 7.37
C LEU A 127 -1.58 7.47 8.10
N TYR A 128 -1.66 8.17 9.24
CA TYR A 128 -2.92 8.38 9.93
C TYR A 128 -3.94 9.18 9.12
N ALA A 129 -3.46 10.13 8.30
CA ALA A 129 -4.33 10.85 7.37
C ALA A 129 -4.88 9.93 6.26
N MET A 130 -4.04 9.02 5.71
CA MET A 130 -4.47 8.00 4.75
C MET A 130 -5.47 7.04 5.39
N LYS A 131 -5.15 6.50 6.57
CA LYS A 131 -6.06 5.64 7.33
C LYS A 131 -7.43 6.30 7.54
N LYS A 132 -7.47 7.56 8.00
CA LYS A 132 -8.71 8.30 8.23
C LYS A 132 -9.51 8.49 6.94
N SER A 133 -8.84 8.77 5.82
CA SER A 133 -9.48 8.88 4.51
C SER A 133 -10.11 7.56 4.07
N LEU A 134 -9.40 6.44 4.25
CA LEU A 134 -9.88 5.09 3.97
C LEU A 134 -11.09 4.74 4.84
N ASP A 135 -10.99 4.94 6.16
CA ASP A 135 -12.07 4.65 7.12
C ASP A 135 -13.34 5.42 6.75
N TRP A 136 -13.22 6.72 6.50
CA TRP A 136 -14.36 7.56 6.13
C TRP A 136 -15.01 7.10 4.81
N GLU A 137 -14.21 6.72 3.82
CA GLU A 137 -14.74 6.26 2.54
C GLU A 137 -15.40 4.89 2.66
N VAL A 138 -14.83 3.97 3.43
CA VAL A 138 -15.44 2.66 3.73
C VAL A 138 -16.80 2.85 4.40
N ASP A 139 -16.87 3.65 5.47
CA ASP A 139 -18.12 3.92 6.19
C ASP A 139 -19.19 4.53 5.28
N LYS A 140 -18.80 5.49 4.44
CA LYS A 140 -19.67 6.09 3.43
C LYS A 140 -20.24 5.02 2.47
N PHE A 141 -19.41 4.17 1.89
CA PHE A 141 -19.88 3.19 0.91
C PHE A 141 -20.66 2.05 1.56
N GLN A 142 -20.35 1.65 2.79
CA GLN A 142 -21.19 0.70 3.55
C GLN A 142 -22.61 1.22 3.76
N GLY A 143 -22.79 2.53 3.96
CA GLY A 143 -24.10 3.16 4.18
C GLY A 143 -24.86 3.53 2.91
N PHE A 144 -24.15 3.80 1.80
CA PHE A 144 -24.76 4.46 0.64
C PHE A 144 -24.69 3.69 -0.68
N VAL A 145 -24.09 2.49 -0.73
CA VAL A 145 -24.12 1.66 -1.93
C VAL A 145 -25.56 1.25 -2.23
N ARG A 146 -26.00 1.51 -3.46
CA ARG A 146 -27.32 1.13 -3.96
C ARG A 146 -27.16 -0.03 -4.92
N PHE A 147 -27.90 -1.11 -4.68
CA PHE A 147 -27.93 -2.27 -5.54
C PHE A 147 -29.17 -2.20 -6.44
N GLU A 148 -28.99 -2.63 -7.68
CA GLU A 148 -30.05 -2.90 -8.63
C GLU A 148 -30.14 -4.40 -8.86
N GLU A 149 -31.37 -4.93 -8.94
CA GLU A 149 -31.59 -6.35 -9.18
C GLU A 149 -31.62 -6.62 -10.69
N HIS A 150 -30.81 -7.58 -11.14
CA HIS A 150 -30.77 -8.05 -12.52
C HIS A 150 -30.75 -9.57 -12.55
N GLY A 151 -31.91 -10.18 -12.87
CA GLY A 151 -31.99 -11.64 -13.09
C GLY A 151 -31.62 -12.47 -11.84
N GLY A 152 -31.96 -12.03 -10.64
CA GLY A 152 -31.64 -12.71 -9.38
C GLY A 152 -30.25 -12.40 -8.82
N MET A 153 -29.57 -11.41 -9.34
CA MET A 153 -28.28 -10.92 -8.83
C MET A 153 -28.38 -9.44 -8.49
N LEU A 154 -27.78 -9.04 -7.36
CA LEU A 154 -27.69 -7.65 -6.93
C LEU A 154 -26.40 -7.03 -7.50
N GLY A 155 -26.52 -6.02 -8.35
CA GLY A 155 -25.39 -5.29 -8.95
C GLY A 155 -25.26 -3.88 -8.39
N ALA A 156 -24.02 -3.43 -8.15
CA ALA A 156 -23.73 -2.04 -7.80
C ALA A 156 -22.44 -1.55 -8.50
N VAL A 157 -22.42 -0.27 -8.88
CA VAL A 157 -21.22 0.39 -9.42
C VAL A 157 -20.80 1.47 -8.45
N ILE A 158 -19.51 1.52 -8.13
CA ILE A 158 -18.93 2.51 -7.22
C ILE A 158 -17.74 3.23 -7.87
N HIS A 159 -17.46 4.45 -7.39
CA HIS A 159 -16.36 5.29 -7.87
C HIS A 159 -15.57 5.83 -6.66
N PRO A 160 -14.87 4.99 -5.92
CA PRO A 160 -14.10 5.41 -4.76
C PRO A 160 -12.76 6.03 -5.16
N LYS A 161 -12.21 6.90 -4.29
CA LYS A 161 -10.83 7.41 -4.44
C LYS A 161 -9.78 6.39 -4.03
N ASN A 162 -10.09 5.63 -2.98
CA ASN A 162 -9.20 4.60 -2.44
C ASN A 162 -9.66 3.22 -2.92
N TYR A 163 -8.74 2.26 -3.01
CA TYR A 163 -9.10 0.88 -3.37
C TYR A 163 -9.76 0.16 -2.19
N ILE A 164 -11.05 0.43 -1.96
CA ILE A 164 -11.77 -0.01 -0.76
C ILE A 164 -12.50 -1.36 -0.89
N LEU A 165 -12.56 -1.99 -2.06
CA LEU A 165 -13.28 -3.26 -2.24
C LEU A 165 -12.87 -4.34 -1.22
N PRO A 166 -11.58 -4.57 -0.92
CA PRO A 166 -11.18 -5.54 0.10
C PRO A 166 -11.73 -5.23 1.50
N LEU A 167 -11.94 -3.94 1.80
CA LEU A 167 -12.44 -3.45 3.08
C LEU A 167 -13.96 -3.49 3.17
N LEU A 168 -14.66 -3.43 2.04
CA LEU A 168 -16.12 -3.54 1.96
C LEU A 168 -16.58 -5.01 2.02
N ARG A 169 -15.74 -5.95 1.61
CA ARG A 169 -16.09 -7.35 1.52
C ARG A 169 -16.72 -7.94 2.79
N PRO A 170 -16.15 -7.77 3.99
CA PRO A 170 -16.74 -8.34 5.20
C PRO A 170 -18.16 -7.84 5.48
N HIS A 171 -18.42 -6.55 5.21
CA HIS A 171 -19.72 -5.93 5.42
C HIS A 171 -20.78 -6.51 4.47
N PHE A 172 -20.52 -6.54 3.16
CA PHE A 172 -21.52 -6.97 2.19
C PHE A 172 -21.70 -8.48 2.17
N CYS A 173 -20.65 -9.29 2.37
CA CYS A 173 -20.80 -10.73 2.57
C CYS A 173 -21.64 -11.07 3.83
N GLY A 174 -21.51 -10.26 4.89
CA GLY A 174 -22.33 -10.43 6.10
C GLY A 174 -23.78 -9.94 5.93
N ARG A 175 -24.01 -8.94 5.06
CA ARG A 175 -25.33 -8.37 4.79
C ARG A 175 -26.16 -9.23 3.83
N PHE A 176 -25.50 -9.87 2.87
CA PHE A 176 -26.10 -10.67 1.81
C PHE A 176 -25.56 -12.11 1.81
N PRO A 177 -25.79 -12.90 2.90
CA PRO A 177 -25.16 -14.21 3.07
C PRO A 177 -25.68 -15.26 2.07
N ASP A 178 -26.92 -15.10 1.61
CA ASP A 178 -27.63 -16.08 0.74
C ASP A 178 -27.91 -15.51 -0.66
N GLU A 179 -27.43 -14.30 -0.96
CA GLU A 179 -27.72 -13.62 -2.21
C GLU A 179 -26.47 -13.50 -3.07
N ASN A 180 -26.65 -13.63 -4.38
CA ASN A 180 -25.59 -13.33 -5.33
C ASN A 180 -25.49 -11.81 -5.50
N PHE A 181 -24.34 -11.22 -5.19
CA PHE A 181 -24.12 -9.79 -5.39
C PHE A 181 -22.80 -9.53 -6.11
N LEU A 182 -22.74 -8.36 -6.77
CA LEU A 182 -21.56 -7.85 -7.46
C LEU A 182 -21.40 -6.37 -7.15
N ILE A 183 -20.19 -5.95 -6.74
CA ILE A 183 -19.83 -4.54 -6.65
C ILE A 183 -18.67 -4.28 -7.61
N TYR A 184 -18.89 -3.43 -8.60
CA TYR A 184 -17.87 -3.02 -9.56
C TYR A 184 -17.28 -1.66 -9.15
N ASP A 185 -15.98 -1.63 -8.91
CA ASP A 185 -15.19 -0.41 -8.73
C ASP A 185 -14.71 0.05 -10.10
N ALA A 186 -15.35 1.09 -10.62
CA ALA A 186 -15.07 1.62 -11.95
C ALA A 186 -13.76 2.42 -12.03
N VAL A 187 -13.24 2.89 -10.89
CA VAL A 187 -11.97 3.63 -10.82
C VAL A 187 -10.80 2.66 -10.91
N HIS A 188 -10.86 1.57 -10.14
CA HIS A 188 -9.77 0.60 -10.04
C HIS A 188 -9.98 -0.63 -10.95
N GLN A 189 -11.09 -0.67 -11.72
CA GLN A 189 -11.46 -1.77 -12.63
C GLN A 189 -11.45 -3.14 -11.94
N ALA A 190 -12.02 -3.19 -10.75
CA ALA A 190 -12.04 -4.36 -9.89
C ALA A 190 -13.47 -4.74 -9.50
N VAL A 191 -13.68 -6.02 -9.19
CA VAL A 191 -14.99 -6.58 -8.84
C VAL A 191 -14.89 -7.31 -7.51
N LEU A 192 -15.90 -7.11 -6.66
CA LEU A 192 -16.20 -7.93 -5.50
C LEU A 192 -17.43 -8.80 -5.81
N LEU A 193 -17.27 -10.10 -5.64
CA LEU A 193 -18.30 -11.13 -5.78
C LEU A 193 -18.51 -11.84 -4.46
#